data_ba4246791d13b12c73a7981d6e8fad22
#
_entry.id   ba4246791d13b12c73a7981d6e8fad22
#
_cell.length_a   1.000
_cell.length_b   1.000
_cell.length_c   1.000
_cell.angle_alpha   90.00
_cell.angle_beta   90.00
_cell.angle_gamma   90.00
#
_symmetry.space_group_name_H-M   'P 1'
#
loop_
_entity.id
_entity.type
_entity.pdbx_description
1 polymer ?
#
loop_
_entity_poly.entity_id
_entity_poly.type
_entity_poly.pdbx_seq_one_letter_code
_entity_poly.pdbx_strand_id
1 'polypeptide(L)'
;MPASRTAEAVARELIEAFCAADTGRMRSLFADDLRAYSTNREGGVDEVGAEDYLRRVAAMDLPSARLSLTVTQTVAPRPHMIIAMVEVKAARGGRTLHNHAAHCLFLRDGLVAGWWMVEALPAESEAFWSS
;
A
#
# COMPACT_ATOMS: atom_id res chain seq x y z
N MET A 1 -8.84 -3.46 28.49
CA MET A 1 -8.87 -3.79 27.03
C MET A 1 -8.40 -2.60 26.25
N PRO A 2 -7.40 -2.78 25.40
CA PRO A 2 -7.05 -1.69 24.51
C PRO A 2 -8.22 -1.41 23.58
N ALA A 3 -8.46 -0.14 23.32
CA ALA A 3 -9.48 0.25 22.35
C ALA A 3 -9.09 -0.31 20.97
N SER A 4 -10.07 -0.79 20.22
CA SER A 4 -9.85 -1.21 18.85
C SER A 4 -9.34 -0.02 18.06
N ARG A 5 -8.32 -0.23 17.23
CA ARG A 5 -7.84 0.80 16.32
C ARG A 5 -8.92 1.13 15.30
N THR A 6 -9.05 2.40 14.97
CA THR A 6 -9.92 2.80 13.86
C THR A 6 -9.32 2.27 12.55
N ALA A 7 -10.16 2.05 11.56
CA ALA A 7 -9.69 1.65 10.23
C ALA A 7 -8.73 2.70 9.65
N GLU A 8 -9.00 3.99 9.88
CA GLU A 8 -8.12 5.06 9.43
C GLU A 8 -6.72 4.95 10.07
N ALA A 9 -6.65 4.68 11.38
CA ALA A 9 -5.37 4.55 12.06
C ALA A 9 -4.55 3.38 11.50
N VAL A 10 -5.20 2.26 11.23
CA VAL A 10 -4.54 1.10 10.62
C VAL A 10 -4.03 1.45 9.23
N ALA A 11 -4.83 2.13 8.41
CA ALA A 11 -4.44 2.53 7.06
C ALA A 11 -3.22 3.45 7.09
N ARG A 12 -3.21 4.45 7.97
CA ARG A 12 -2.08 5.38 8.08
C ARG A 12 -0.82 4.67 8.56
N GLU A 13 -0.94 3.77 9.51
CA GLU A 13 0.20 2.99 9.99
C GLU A 13 0.76 2.07 8.90
N LEU A 14 -0.11 1.44 8.12
CA LEU A 14 0.32 0.59 7.02
C LEU A 14 1.06 1.38 5.95
N ILE A 15 0.54 2.55 5.57
CA ILE A 15 1.18 3.42 4.58
C ILE A 15 2.55 3.88 5.08
N GLU A 16 2.66 4.25 6.35
CA GLU A 16 3.93 4.66 6.95
C GLU A 16 4.95 3.52 6.94
N ALA A 17 4.53 2.32 7.36
CA ALA A 17 5.41 1.14 7.35
C ALA A 17 5.83 0.77 5.93
N PHE A 18 4.92 0.88 4.97
CA PHE A 18 5.21 0.62 3.56
C PHE A 18 6.31 1.56 3.05
N CYS A 19 6.15 2.87 3.26
CA CYS A 19 7.15 3.85 2.82
C CYS A 19 8.53 3.62 3.45
N ALA A 20 8.55 3.13 4.68
CA ALA A 20 9.80 2.80 5.39
C ALA A 20 10.34 1.43 5.00
N ALA A 21 9.62 0.66 4.20
CA ALA A 21 9.92 -0.75 3.88
C ALA A 21 10.08 -1.59 5.15
N ASP A 22 9.31 -1.26 6.19
CA ASP A 22 9.32 -1.98 7.45
C ASP A 22 8.40 -3.20 7.35
N THR A 23 8.94 -4.27 6.77
CA THR A 23 8.16 -5.48 6.48
C THR A 23 7.68 -6.18 7.74
N GLY A 24 8.41 -6.10 8.83
CA GLY A 24 7.99 -6.67 10.12
C GLY A 24 6.75 -5.96 10.67
N ARG A 25 6.75 -4.63 10.62
CA ARG A 25 5.61 -3.83 11.05
C ARG A 25 4.41 -4.05 10.13
N MET A 26 4.64 -4.13 8.82
CA MET A 26 3.58 -4.46 7.86
C MET A 26 2.95 -5.82 8.18
N ARG A 27 3.80 -6.84 8.40
CA ARG A 27 3.32 -8.18 8.73
C ARG A 27 2.45 -8.18 9.99
N SER A 28 2.78 -7.37 10.97
CA SER A 28 2.00 -7.29 12.22
C SER A 28 0.61 -6.71 12.00
N LEU A 29 0.39 -5.99 10.90
CA LEU A 29 -0.90 -5.40 10.55
C LEU A 29 -1.74 -6.32 9.66
N PHE A 30 -1.15 -7.39 9.13
CA PHE A 30 -1.82 -8.29 8.18
C PHE A 30 -2.51 -9.45 8.85
N ALA A 31 -3.69 -9.81 8.35
CA ALA A 31 -4.28 -11.11 8.63
C ALA A 31 -3.44 -12.19 7.91
N ASP A 32 -3.43 -13.41 8.45
CA ASP A 32 -2.63 -14.51 7.89
C ASP A 32 -3.01 -14.81 6.44
N ASP A 33 -4.27 -14.61 6.09
CA ASP A 33 -4.78 -14.88 4.75
C ASP A 33 -4.92 -13.62 3.88
N LEU A 34 -4.16 -12.56 4.20
CA LEU A 34 -4.18 -11.34 3.42
C LEU A 34 -4.06 -11.61 1.93
N ARG A 35 -4.89 -10.92 1.14
CA ARG A 35 -4.71 -10.84 -0.31
C ARG A 35 -4.47 -9.38 -0.67
N ALA A 36 -3.38 -9.13 -1.39
CA ALA A 36 -3.03 -7.80 -1.88
C ALA A 36 -3.22 -7.76 -3.39
N TYR A 37 -3.82 -6.69 -3.88
CA TYR A 37 -4.15 -6.51 -5.29
C TYR A 37 -3.58 -5.18 -5.75
N SER A 38 -2.86 -5.17 -6.88
CA SER A 38 -2.36 -3.92 -7.44
C SER A 38 -2.59 -3.87 -8.94
N THR A 39 -2.96 -2.70 -9.44
CA THR A 39 -3.13 -2.48 -10.87
C THR A 39 -1.81 -2.68 -11.60
N ASN A 40 -1.88 -3.21 -12.81
CA ASN A 40 -0.70 -3.46 -13.64
C ASN A 40 -0.81 -2.73 -14.99
N ARG A 41 0.28 -2.75 -15.76
CA ARG A 41 0.37 -2.01 -17.01
C ARG A 41 -0.53 -2.56 -18.12
N GLU A 42 -0.98 -3.81 -18.00
CA GLU A 42 -1.87 -4.45 -18.97
C GLU A 42 -3.33 -4.11 -18.74
N GLY A 43 -3.63 -3.25 -17.77
CA GLY A 43 -5.00 -2.89 -17.43
C GLY A 43 -5.71 -3.90 -16.55
N GLY A 44 -4.96 -4.83 -15.97
CA GLY A 44 -5.48 -5.83 -15.05
C GLY A 44 -4.99 -5.59 -13.63
N VAL A 45 -5.02 -6.65 -12.83
CA VAL A 45 -4.68 -6.61 -11.41
C VAL A 45 -3.81 -7.82 -11.07
N ASP A 46 -2.68 -7.57 -10.41
CA ASP A 46 -1.88 -8.63 -9.81
C ASP A 46 -2.43 -8.95 -8.42
N GLU A 47 -2.53 -10.23 -8.09
CA GLU A 47 -2.98 -10.70 -6.78
C GLU A 47 -1.89 -11.53 -6.13
N VAL A 48 -1.53 -11.19 -4.88
CA VAL A 48 -0.50 -11.92 -4.13
C VAL A 48 -0.90 -12.07 -2.67
N GLY A 49 -0.36 -13.10 -2.00
CA GLY A 49 -0.52 -13.27 -0.57
C GLY A 49 0.47 -12.41 0.22
N ALA A 50 0.38 -12.49 1.56
CA ALA A 50 1.16 -11.65 2.47
C ALA A 50 2.67 -11.81 2.26
N GLU A 51 3.18 -13.03 2.27
CA GLU A 51 4.63 -13.26 2.19
C GLU A 51 5.20 -12.82 0.84
N ASP A 52 4.49 -13.09 -0.26
CA ASP A 52 4.92 -12.67 -1.59
C ASP A 52 4.94 -11.14 -1.69
N TYR A 53 3.93 -10.48 -1.12
CA TYR A 53 3.87 -9.03 -1.16
C TYR A 53 5.02 -8.41 -0.36
N LEU A 54 5.32 -8.96 0.82
CA LEU A 54 6.42 -8.46 1.64
C LEU A 54 7.78 -8.64 0.94
N ARG A 55 7.97 -9.76 0.22
CA ARG A 55 9.18 -9.96 -0.59
C ARG A 55 9.28 -8.93 -1.70
N ARG A 56 8.17 -8.59 -2.35
CA ARG A 56 8.16 -7.55 -3.39
C ARG A 56 8.55 -6.19 -2.82
N VAL A 57 8.00 -5.84 -1.66
CA VAL A 57 8.32 -4.57 -0.99
C VAL A 57 9.82 -4.51 -0.67
N ALA A 58 10.37 -5.57 -0.10
CA ALA A 58 11.80 -5.62 0.22
C ALA A 58 12.66 -5.46 -1.03
N ALA A 59 12.26 -6.06 -2.15
CA ALA A 59 13.02 -6.00 -3.40
C ALA A 59 12.97 -4.64 -4.07
N MET A 60 11.94 -3.83 -3.80
CA MET A 60 11.80 -2.49 -4.41
C MET A 60 12.80 -1.47 -3.86
N ASP A 61 13.33 -1.70 -2.66
CA ASP A 61 14.22 -0.76 -1.98
C ASP A 61 13.61 0.65 -1.92
N LEU A 62 12.43 0.73 -1.35
CA LEU A 62 11.66 1.98 -1.31
C LEU A 62 12.39 3.15 -0.68
N PRO A 63 13.17 2.98 0.42
CA PRO A 63 13.90 4.12 1.01
C PRO A 63 14.89 4.75 0.06
N SER A 64 15.56 3.98 -0.83
CA SER A 64 16.51 4.54 -1.80
C SER A 64 15.81 5.42 -2.84
N ALA A 65 14.52 5.19 -3.07
CA ALA A 65 13.72 5.98 -3.99
C ALA A 65 13.03 7.16 -3.32
N ARG A 66 13.26 7.38 -2.03
CA ARG A 66 12.65 8.47 -1.25
C ARG A 66 11.13 8.49 -1.43
N LEU A 67 10.53 7.31 -1.41
CA LEU A 67 9.08 7.18 -1.60
C LEU A 67 8.32 7.96 -0.52
N SER A 68 7.35 8.73 -0.97
CA SER A 68 6.43 9.46 -0.11
C SER A 68 5.00 9.18 -0.59
N LEU A 69 4.15 8.76 0.32
CA LEU A 69 2.71 8.62 0.11
C LEU A 69 2.02 9.58 1.05
N THR A 70 1.51 10.68 0.50
CA THR A 70 0.79 11.68 1.28
C THR A 70 -0.70 11.37 1.23
N VAL A 71 -1.30 11.06 2.38
CA VAL A 71 -2.74 10.82 2.45
C VAL A 71 -3.46 12.14 2.28
N THR A 72 -4.22 12.27 1.19
CA THR A 72 -4.97 13.49 0.88
C THR A 72 -6.41 13.43 1.38
N GLN A 73 -6.97 12.23 1.48
CA GLN A 73 -8.35 12.05 1.88
C GLN A 73 -8.58 10.60 2.33
N THR A 74 -9.44 10.41 3.31
CA THR A 74 -9.90 9.07 3.71
C THR A 74 -11.42 9.03 3.72
N VAL A 75 -11.97 7.86 3.37
CA VAL A 75 -13.41 7.60 3.38
C VAL A 75 -13.63 6.22 3.95
N ALA A 76 -14.54 6.09 4.90
CA ALA A 76 -14.92 4.79 5.48
C ALA A 76 -16.36 4.45 5.06
N PRO A 77 -16.56 3.81 3.89
CA PRO A 77 -17.93 3.51 3.42
C PRO A 77 -18.63 2.45 4.28
N ARG A 78 -17.86 1.65 5.03
CA ARG A 78 -18.37 0.62 5.93
C ARG A 78 -17.47 0.57 7.16
N PRO A 79 -17.94 -0.01 8.30
CA PRO A 79 -17.16 -0.06 9.54
C PRO A 79 -15.80 -0.75 9.42
N HIS A 80 -15.68 -1.75 8.53
CA HIS A 80 -14.45 -2.53 8.37
C HIS A 80 -13.75 -2.27 7.05
N MET A 81 -14.05 -1.14 6.41
CA MET A 81 -13.49 -0.77 5.13
C MET A 81 -13.04 0.68 5.16
N ILE A 82 -11.83 0.95 4.64
CA ILE A 82 -11.34 2.31 4.49
C ILE A 82 -10.67 2.49 3.14
N ILE A 83 -10.90 3.63 2.54
CA ILE A 83 -10.23 4.05 1.31
C ILE A 83 -9.37 5.26 1.65
N ALA A 84 -8.06 5.13 1.44
CA ALA A 84 -7.13 6.23 1.61
C ALA A 84 -6.64 6.67 0.23
N MET A 85 -6.91 7.92 -0.11
CA MET A 85 -6.41 8.54 -1.33
C MET A 85 -5.03 9.08 -1.04
N VAL A 86 -4.04 8.77 -1.88
CA VAL A 86 -2.66 9.20 -1.65
C VAL A 86 -2.06 9.84 -2.90
N GLU A 87 -1.18 10.82 -2.66
CA GLU A 87 -0.28 11.34 -3.67
C GLU A 87 1.06 10.63 -3.51
N VAL A 88 1.57 10.06 -4.61
CA VAL A 88 2.78 9.25 -4.62
C VAL A 88 3.90 10.03 -5.28
N LYS A 89 5.02 10.18 -4.57
CA LYS A 89 6.22 10.79 -5.13
C LYS A 89 7.43 9.92 -4.81
N ALA A 90 8.30 9.74 -5.80
CA ALA A 90 9.55 9.00 -5.63
C ALA A 90 10.57 9.52 -6.63
N ALA A 91 11.86 9.30 -6.31
CA ALA A 91 12.96 9.70 -7.20
C ALA A 91 14.14 8.76 -7.00
N ARG A 92 14.70 8.25 -8.10
CA ARG A 92 15.86 7.37 -8.05
C ARG A 92 16.58 7.39 -9.40
N GLY A 93 17.91 7.53 -9.37
CA GLY A 93 18.71 7.44 -10.57
C GLY A 93 18.38 8.49 -11.63
N GLY A 94 18.05 9.71 -11.24
CA GLY A 94 17.66 10.77 -12.17
C GLY A 94 16.24 10.66 -12.70
N ARG A 95 15.50 9.66 -12.26
CA ARG A 95 14.10 9.44 -12.67
C ARG A 95 13.17 9.83 -11.52
N THR A 96 11.98 10.30 -11.87
CA THR A 96 10.97 10.67 -10.89
C THR A 96 9.66 9.96 -11.19
N LEU A 97 8.89 9.74 -10.13
CA LEU A 97 7.53 9.25 -10.23
C LEU A 97 6.61 10.23 -9.50
N HIS A 98 5.53 10.62 -10.16
CA HIS A 98 4.46 11.38 -9.54
C HIS A 98 3.14 10.72 -9.96
N ASN A 99 2.45 10.15 -9.02
CA ASN A 99 1.26 9.34 -9.27
C ASN A 99 0.22 9.62 -8.20
N HIS A 100 -0.98 9.12 -8.41
CA HIS A 100 -2.04 9.14 -7.41
C HIS A 100 -2.58 7.73 -7.29
N ALA A 101 -2.97 7.34 -6.07
CA ALA A 101 -3.48 6.00 -5.85
C ALA A 101 -4.59 6.01 -4.81
N ALA A 102 -5.45 5.01 -4.88
CA ALA A 102 -6.42 4.72 -3.84
C ALA A 102 -6.04 3.40 -3.19
N HIS A 103 -5.87 3.41 -1.86
CA HIS A 103 -5.62 2.21 -1.08
C HIS A 103 -6.91 1.84 -0.37
N CYS A 104 -7.52 0.73 -0.78
CA CYS A 104 -8.74 0.24 -0.20
C CYS A 104 -8.42 -0.95 0.70
N LEU A 105 -8.69 -0.80 2.00
CA LEU A 105 -8.39 -1.82 2.99
C LEU A 105 -9.68 -2.43 3.52
N PHE A 106 -9.69 -3.76 3.60
CA PHE A 106 -10.75 -4.52 4.27
C PHE A 106 -10.17 -5.12 5.54
N LEU A 107 -10.76 -4.79 6.67
CA LEU A 107 -10.27 -5.21 7.98
C LEU A 107 -11.12 -6.34 8.54
N ARG A 108 -10.44 -7.28 9.22
CA ARG A 108 -11.08 -8.34 9.99
C ARG A 108 -10.34 -8.47 11.31
N ASP A 109 -11.07 -8.33 12.41
CA ASP A 109 -10.49 -8.38 13.77
C ASP A 109 -9.34 -7.39 13.94
N GLY A 110 -9.47 -6.21 13.34
CA GLY A 110 -8.45 -5.16 13.43
C GLY A 110 -7.22 -5.36 12.55
N LEU A 111 -7.19 -6.43 11.73
CA LEU A 111 -6.08 -6.73 10.83
C LEU A 111 -6.51 -6.55 9.38
N VAL A 112 -5.55 -6.24 8.52
CA VAL A 112 -5.80 -6.05 7.08
C VAL A 112 -5.94 -7.42 6.43
N ALA A 113 -7.14 -7.75 5.95
CA ALA A 113 -7.40 -9.01 5.26
C ALA A 113 -7.42 -8.84 3.74
N GLY A 114 -7.72 -7.64 3.26
CA GLY A 114 -7.65 -7.31 1.84
C GLY A 114 -7.06 -5.92 1.64
N TRP A 115 -6.21 -5.78 0.64
CA TRP A 115 -5.56 -4.50 0.32
C TRP A 115 -5.54 -4.32 -1.19
N TRP A 116 -6.32 -3.37 -1.66
CA TRP A 116 -6.36 -2.99 -3.08
C TRP A 116 -5.59 -1.70 -3.27
N MET A 117 -4.62 -1.72 -4.17
CA MET A 117 -3.82 -0.56 -4.55
C MET A 117 -4.16 -0.22 -5.99
N VAL A 118 -4.96 0.83 -6.18
CA VAL A 118 -5.41 1.26 -7.50
C VAL A 118 -4.68 2.53 -7.87
N GLU A 119 -3.78 2.45 -8.84
CA GLU A 119 -2.98 3.57 -9.29
C GLU A 119 -3.61 4.26 -10.49
N ALA A 120 -3.51 5.59 -10.56
CA ALA A 120 -3.95 6.35 -11.72
C ALA A 120 -3.08 6.06 -12.95
N LEU A 121 -1.77 5.86 -12.73
CA LEU A 121 -0.79 5.67 -13.80
C LEU A 121 0.02 4.38 -13.55
N PRO A 122 -0.60 3.20 -13.70
CA PRO A 122 0.10 1.95 -13.37
C PRO A 122 1.28 1.64 -14.28
N ALA A 123 1.23 2.04 -15.55
CA ALA A 123 2.34 1.81 -16.47
C ALA A 123 3.57 2.63 -16.09
N GLU A 124 3.38 3.88 -15.67
CA GLU A 124 4.48 4.72 -15.22
C GLU A 124 5.10 4.20 -13.92
N SER A 125 4.25 3.74 -13.01
CA SER A 125 4.70 3.12 -11.75
C SER A 125 5.56 1.89 -12.03
N GLU A 126 5.07 0.98 -12.86
CA GLU A 126 5.79 -0.24 -13.19
C GLU A 126 7.12 0.06 -13.87
N ALA A 127 7.15 1.02 -14.80
CA ALA A 127 8.39 1.43 -15.47
C ALA A 127 9.41 2.01 -14.50
N PHE A 128 8.94 2.82 -13.53
CA PHE A 128 9.83 3.40 -12.52
C PHE A 128 10.45 2.33 -11.62
N TRP A 129 9.62 1.42 -11.08
CA TRP A 129 10.08 0.44 -10.11
C TRP A 129 10.89 -0.71 -10.71
N SER A 130 10.73 -0.97 -12.01
CA SER A 130 11.47 -2.05 -12.68
C SER A 130 12.81 -1.61 -13.29
N SER A 131 13.19 -0.38 -13.09
CA SER A 131 14.45 0.16 -13.66
C SER A 131 15.62 0.11 -12.69
#